data_d438523bd9d910a541663920dd179d1f
#
_entry.id   d438523bd9d910a541663920dd179d1f
#
_cell.length_a   1.000
_cell.length_b   1.000
_cell.length_c   1.000
_cell.angle_alpha   90.00
_cell.angle_beta   90.00
_cell.angle_gamma   90.00
#
_symmetry.space_group_name_H-M   'P 1'
#
loop_
_entity.id
_entity.type
_entity.pdbx_description
1 polymer ?
#
loop_
_entity_poly.entity_id
_entity_poly.type
_entity_poly.pdbx_seq_one_letter_code
_entity_poly.pdbx_strand_id
1 'polypeptide(L)'
;MHVLDSSAFINEYTTSESIATIPLVREELEDEAGYRFDALEGSGMRIHIPDPETVDRIERAARETGDEATLSRTDVRLLATAFELDATLVTDDYAMQNVAEKLDITVDVIAQEGIDERREWRFQCQGCGRTFEENHERCEICGSDLERKRP
;
A
#
# COMPACT_ATOMS: atom_id res chain seq x y z
N MET A 1 -6.84 -8.18 -11.68
CA MET A 1 -7.55 -8.13 -10.38
C MET A 1 -6.67 -7.47 -9.35
N HIS A 2 -7.25 -6.67 -8.48
CA HIS A 2 -6.55 -5.98 -7.39
C HIS A 2 -7.07 -6.47 -6.05
N VAL A 3 -6.16 -6.82 -5.16
CA VAL A 3 -6.48 -7.19 -3.78
C VAL A 3 -6.28 -5.95 -2.91
N LEU A 4 -7.32 -5.55 -2.20
CA LEU A 4 -7.34 -4.29 -1.46
C LEU A 4 -7.03 -4.47 0.02
N ASP A 5 -6.03 -3.74 0.51
CA ASP A 5 -5.74 -3.60 1.92
C ASP A 5 -6.73 -2.59 2.56
N SER A 6 -6.78 -2.55 3.88
CA SER A 6 -7.67 -1.62 4.60
C SER A 6 -7.43 -0.16 4.21
N SER A 7 -6.19 0.22 3.95
CA SER A 7 -5.87 1.58 3.52
C SER A 7 -6.54 1.98 2.21
N ALA A 8 -6.85 1.02 1.34
CA ALA A 8 -7.56 1.31 0.09
C ALA A 8 -8.98 1.81 0.36
N PHE A 9 -9.64 1.26 1.36
CA PHE A 9 -11.00 1.71 1.73
C PHE A 9 -10.97 3.04 2.45
N ILE A 10 -9.95 3.25 3.29
CA ILE A 10 -9.77 4.51 4.02
C ILE A 10 -9.48 5.66 3.07
N ASN A 11 -8.66 5.43 2.05
CA ASN A 11 -8.23 6.45 1.10
C ASN A 11 -9.08 6.50 -0.18
N GLU A 12 -10.22 5.82 -0.20
CA GLU A 12 -11.15 5.84 -1.33
C GLU A 12 -10.52 5.44 -2.66
N TYR A 13 -9.69 4.40 -2.62
CA TYR A 13 -9.05 3.88 -3.83
C TYR A 13 -10.09 3.43 -4.85
N THR A 14 -9.87 3.80 -6.11
CA THR A 14 -10.75 3.40 -7.21
C THR A 14 -9.94 2.77 -8.33
N THR A 15 -10.55 1.79 -8.99
CA THR A 15 -9.94 1.12 -10.13
C THR A 15 -11.05 0.57 -11.02
N SER A 16 -10.75 0.42 -12.31
CA SER A 16 -11.66 -0.23 -13.26
C SER A 16 -11.46 -1.75 -13.28
N GLU A 17 -10.43 -2.25 -12.60
CA GLU A 17 -10.16 -3.68 -12.53
C GLU A 17 -11.07 -4.37 -11.52
N SER A 18 -11.17 -5.69 -11.63
CA SER A 18 -11.86 -6.50 -10.62
C SER A 18 -11.13 -6.36 -9.29
N ILE A 19 -11.87 -6.36 -8.20
CA ILE A 19 -11.30 -6.20 -6.87
C ILE A 19 -11.65 -7.38 -5.97
N ALA A 20 -10.77 -7.65 -5.02
CA ALA A 20 -10.96 -8.68 -4.01
C ALA A 20 -10.36 -8.20 -2.69
N THR A 21 -10.83 -8.78 -1.61
CA THR A 21 -10.28 -8.55 -0.28
C THR A 21 -10.62 -9.74 0.62
N ILE A 22 -10.36 -9.62 1.91
CA ILE A 22 -10.62 -10.68 2.88
C ILE A 22 -11.55 -10.19 3.99
N PRO A 23 -12.28 -11.09 4.68
CA PRO A 23 -13.18 -10.67 5.75
C PRO A 23 -12.52 -9.89 6.88
N LEU A 24 -11.26 -10.22 7.22
CA LEU A 24 -10.53 -9.53 8.29
C LEU A 24 -10.36 -8.05 8.03
N VAL A 25 -10.29 -7.63 6.78
CA VAL A 25 -10.19 -6.21 6.44
C VAL A 25 -11.43 -5.46 6.91
N ARG A 26 -12.62 -6.05 6.74
CA ARG A 26 -13.84 -5.41 7.19
C ARG A 26 -13.85 -5.16 8.69
N GLU A 27 -13.28 -6.09 9.46
CA GLU A 27 -13.21 -5.97 10.91
C GLU A 27 -12.33 -4.81 11.36
N GLU A 28 -11.38 -4.40 10.53
CA GLU A 28 -10.47 -3.28 10.83
C GLU A 28 -11.04 -1.92 10.43
N LEU A 29 -12.13 -1.92 9.66
CA LEU A 29 -12.70 -0.68 9.12
C LEU A 29 -13.82 -0.17 10.01
N GLU A 30 -13.84 1.15 10.19
CA GLU A 30 -14.86 1.84 10.98
C GLU A 30 -15.54 2.89 10.12
N ASP A 31 -16.76 3.26 10.50
CA ASP A 31 -17.52 4.35 9.92
C ASP A 31 -17.60 4.29 8.39
N GLU A 32 -17.23 5.35 7.72
CA GLU A 32 -17.36 5.49 6.27
C GLU A 32 -16.55 4.43 5.50
N ALA A 33 -15.37 4.08 5.99
CA ALA A 33 -14.53 3.07 5.33
C ALA A 33 -15.22 1.69 5.35
N GLY A 34 -15.86 1.35 6.46
CA GLY A 34 -16.63 0.12 6.56
C GLY A 34 -17.84 0.12 5.62
N TYR A 35 -18.49 1.25 5.48
CA TYR A 35 -19.63 1.39 4.56
C TYR A 35 -19.19 1.27 3.09
N ARG A 36 -18.02 1.79 2.76
CA ARG A 36 -17.44 1.62 1.41
C ARG A 36 -17.17 0.15 1.11
N PHE A 37 -16.64 -0.58 2.09
CA PHE A 37 -16.42 -2.03 1.94
C PHE A 37 -17.73 -2.72 1.62
N ASP A 38 -18.77 -2.45 2.40
CA ASP A 38 -20.08 -3.09 2.23
C ASP A 38 -20.70 -2.74 0.87
N ALA A 39 -20.53 -1.50 0.42
CA ALA A 39 -21.03 -1.06 -0.88
C ALA A 39 -20.29 -1.77 -2.02
N LEU A 40 -18.99 -1.92 -1.92
CA LEU A 40 -18.18 -2.60 -2.94
C LEU A 40 -18.50 -4.10 -2.98
N GLU A 41 -18.71 -4.71 -1.82
CA GLU A 41 -19.13 -6.11 -1.75
C GLU A 41 -20.48 -6.28 -2.45
N GLY A 42 -21.42 -5.39 -2.19
CA GLY A 42 -22.73 -5.39 -2.85
C GLY A 42 -22.64 -5.17 -4.35
N SER A 43 -21.58 -4.53 -4.83
CA SER A 43 -21.34 -4.27 -6.25
C SER A 43 -20.53 -5.36 -6.93
N GLY A 44 -20.15 -6.42 -6.23
CA GLY A 44 -19.46 -7.56 -6.82
C GLY A 44 -18.02 -7.75 -6.40
N MET A 45 -17.50 -7.00 -5.44
CA MET A 45 -16.17 -7.24 -4.91
C MET A 45 -16.08 -8.65 -4.33
N ARG A 46 -15.04 -9.38 -4.71
CA ARG A 46 -14.84 -10.74 -4.25
C ARG A 46 -14.28 -10.76 -2.83
N ILE A 47 -14.89 -11.56 -1.99
CA ILE A 47 -14.39 -11.84 -0.64
C ILE A 47 -13.72 -13.20 -0.67
N HIS A 48 -12.43 -13.24 -0.42
CA HIS A 48 -11.61 -14.44 -0.56
C HIS A 48 -11.05 -14.89 0.78
N ILE A 49 -10.99 -16.19 0.98
CA ILE A 49 -10.37 -16.78 2.16
C ILE A 49 -9.18 -17.63 1.68
N PRO A 50 -7.94 -17.21 1.98
CA PRO A 50 -6.77 -17.95 1.51
C PRO A 50 -6.60 -19.28 2.22
N ASP A 51 -5.97 -20.24 1.54
CA ASP A 51 -5.66 -21.54 2.10
C ASP A 51 -4.60 -21.45 3.20
N PRO A 52 -4.72 -22.27 4.26
CA PRO A 52 -3.71 -22.28 5.33
C PRO A 52 -2.29 -22.54 4.83
N GLU A 53 -2.14 -23.37 3.82
CA GLU A 53 -0.82 -23.69 3.25
C GLU A 53 -0.17 -22.45 2.62
N THR A 54 -0.98 -21.64 1.95
CA THR A 54 -0.50 -20.39 1.36
C THR A 54 -0.12 -19.41 2.46
N VAL A 55 -0.94 -19.32 3.50
CA VAL A 55 -0.64 -18.48 4.67
C VAL A 55 0.70 -18.86 5.28
N ASP A 56 0.97 -20.14 5.45
CA ASP A 56 2.25 -20.64 6.00
C ASP A 56 3.41 -20.23 5.09
N ARG A 57 3.20 -20.28 3.77
CA ARG A 57 4.21 -19.88 2.80
C ARG A 57 4.54 -18.39 2.92
N ILE A 58 3.52 -17.57 3.11
CA ILE A 58 3.72 -16.13 3.31
C ILE A 58 4.48 -15.87 4.61
N GLU A 59 4.12 -16.55 5.67
CA GLU A 59 4.80 -16.40 6.96
C GLU A 59 6.29 -16.77 6.87
N ARG A 60 6.62 -17.83 6.12
CA ARG A 60 8.02 -18.20 5.89
C ARG A 60 8.77 -17.12 5.10
N ALA A 61 8.14 -16.57 4.07
CA ALA A 61 8.74 -15.48 3.30
C ALA A 61 8.97 -14.26 4.18
N ALA A 62 8.02 -13.94 5.06
CA ALA A 62 8.14 -12.81 5.99
C ALA A 62 9.31 -13.02 6.96
N ARG A 63 9.53 -14.24 7.42
CA ARG A 63 10.70 -14.55 8.28
C ARG A 63 12.00 -14.33 7.52
N GLU A 64 12.04 -14.74 6.26
CA GLU A 64 13.24 -14.59 5.43
C GLU A 64 13.56 -13.13 5.13
N THR A 65 12.56 -12.28 4.99
CA THR A 65 12.77 -10.83 4.79
C THR A 65 12.99 -10.07 6.09
N GLY A 66 12.71 -10.70 7.23
CA GLY A 66 12.81 -10.05 8.53
C GLY A 66 11.58 -9.22 8.91
N ASP A 67 10.49 -9.34 8.16
CA ASP A 67 9.28 -8.52 8.37
C ASP A 67 8.20 -9.22 9.20
N GLU A 68 8.44 -10.44 9.65
CA GLU A 68 7.42 -11.24 10.35
C GLU A 68 6.79 -10.50 11.54
N ALA A 69 7.62 -9.85 12.35
CA ALA A 69 7.14 -9.15 13.54
C ALA A 69 6.32 -7.89 13.21
N THR A 70 6.49 -7.36 12.02
CA THR A 70 5.82 -6.12 11.58
C THR A 70 4.48 -6.41 10.92
N LEU A 71 4.30 -7.60 10.36
CA LEU A 71 3.08 -7.97 9.65
C LEU A 71 2.00 -8.47 10.61
N SER A 72 0.79 -7.94 10.43
CA SER A 72 -0.37 -8.43 11.16
C SER A 72 -0.91 -9.71 10.52
N ARG A 73 -1.81 -10.37 11.22
CA ARG A 73 -2.54 -11.52 10.69
C ARG A 73 -3.28 -11.17 9.40
N THR A 74 -3.88 -9.99 9.36
CA THR A 74 -4.58 -9.48 8.18
C THR A 74 -3.63 -9.30 7.01
N ASP A 75 -2.46 -8.71 7.26
CA ASP A 75 -1.46 -8.45 6.23
C ASP A 75 -0.99 -9.74 5.57
N VAL A 76 -0.70 -10.76 6.36
CA VAL A 76 -0.27 -12.06 5.87
C VAL A 76 -1.34 -12.67 4.97
N ARG A 77 -2.59 -12.58 5.35
CA ARG A 77 -3.70 -13.14 4.58
C ARG A 77 -4.00 -12.36 3.31
N LEU A 78 -3.76 -11.06 3.30
CA LEU A 78 -3.86 -10.27 2.08
C LEU A 78 -2.78 -10.66 1.07
N LEU A 79 -1.56 -10.85 1.54
CA LEU A 79 -0.47 -11.35 0.71
C LEU A 79 -0.80 -12.73 0.15
N ALA A 80 -1.34 -13.62 0.98
CA ALA A 80 -1.74 -14.95 0.55
C ALA A 80 -2.84 -14.89 -0.53
N THR A 81 -3.79 -14.01 -0.36
CA THR A 81 -4.88 -13.81 -1.32
C THR A 81 -4.33 -13.34 -2.66
N ALA A 82 -3.45 -12.33 -2.65
CA ALA A 82 -2.84 -11.83 -3.88
C ALA A 82 -2.03 -12.93 -4.57
N PHE A 83 -1.33 -13.75 -3.81
CA PHE A 83 -0.56 -14.87 -4.33
C PHE A 83 -1.47 -15.91 -4.99
N GLU A 84 -2.54 -16.32 -4.33
CA GLU A 84 -3.47 -17.33 -4.85
C GLU A 84 -4.22 -16.86 -6.09
N LEU A 85 -4.61 -15.60 -6.13
CA LEU A 85 -5.39 -15.04 -7.24
C LEU A 85 -4.51 -14.50 -8.36
N ASP A 86 -3.20 -14.56 -8.20
CA ASP A 86 -2.24 -13.94 -9.13
C ASP A 86 -2.64 -12.48 -9.39
N ALA A 87 -2.94 -11.78 -8.32
CA ALA A 87 -3.48 -10.42 -8.35
C ALA A 87 -2.47 -9.40 -7.88
N THR A 88 -2.72 -8.14 -8.22
CA THR A 88 -1.94 -7.02 -7.72
C THR A 88 -2.41 -6.66 -6.32
N LEU A 89 -1.48 -6.54 -5.39
CA LEU A 89 -1.79 -6.12 -4.02
C LEU A 89 -1.74 -4.60 -3.92
N VAL A 90 -2.82 -3.99 -3.45
CA VAL A 90 -2.91 -2.54 -3.29
C VAL A 90 -2.69 -2.20 -1.82
N THR A 91 -1.54 -1.64 -1.50
CA THR A 91 -1.16 -1.31 -0.12
C THR A 91 -0.10 -0.22 -0.06
N ASP A 92 -0.06 0.50 1.05
CA ASP A 92 0.99 1.47 1.35
C ASP A 92 2.01 0.91 2.36
N ASP A 93 1.82 -0.29 2.85
CA ASP A 93 2.64 -0.88 3.91
C ASP A 93 3.97 -1.40 3.35
N TYR A 94 5.08 -0.90 3.87
CA TYR A 94 6.42 -1.27 3.43
C TYR A 94 6.75 -2.74 3.68
N ALA A 95 6.37 -3.25 4.84
CA ALA A 95 6.65 -4.64 5.18
C ALA A 95 5.92 -5.60 4.23
N MET A 96 4.69 -5.28 3.87
CA MET A 96 3.94 -6.04 2.88
C MET A 96 4.60 -5.98 1.50
N GLN A 97 5.10 -4.81 1.12
CA GLN A 97 5.79 -4.63 -0.16
C GLN A 97 7.07 -5.45 -0.25
N ASN A 98 7.83 -5.53 0.84
CA ASN A 98 9.06 -6.33 0.88
C ASN A 98 8.77 -7.82 0.68
N VAL A 99 7.76 -8.34 1.36
CA VAL A 99 7.38 -9.75 1.22
C VAL A 99 6.81 -10.02 -0.16
N ALA A 100 6.00 -9.10 -0.67
CA ALA A 100 5.44 -9.21 -2.02
C ALA A 100 6.54 -9.28 -3.07
N GLU A 101 7.55 -8.44 -2.95
CA GLU A 101 8.69 -8.44 -3.88
C GLU A 101 9.40 -9.79 -3.88
N LYS A 102 9.63 -10.37 -2.71
CA LYS A 102 10.25 -11.67 -2.58
C LYS A 102 9.45 -12.78 -3.27
N LEU A 103 8.14 -12.67 -3.27
CA LEU A 103 7.22 -13.67 -3.83
C LEU A 103 6.76 -13.34 -5.25
N ASP A 104 7.31 -12.30 -5.87
CA ASP A 104 6.92 -11.81 -7.19
C ASP A 104 5.45 -11.41 -7.27
N ILE A 105 4.90 -10.93 -6.16
CA ILE A 105 3.56 -10.36 -6.13
C ILE A 105 3.67 -8.89 -6.57
N THR A 106 2.89 -8.51 -7.57
CA THR A 106 2.84 -7.12 -8.02
C THR A 106 2.16 -6.25 -6.98
N VAL A 107 2.75 -5.11 -6.67
CA VAL A 107 2.21 -4.15 -5.71
C VAL A 107 1.88 -2.84 -6.40
N ASP A 108 0.72 -2.30 -6.09
CA ASP A 108 0.33 -0.96 -6.48
C ASP A 108 0.17 -0.14 -5.20
N VAL A 109 0.95 0.93 -5.09
CA VAL A 109 0.88 1.80 -3.94
C VAL A 109 -0.37 2.67 -4.06
N ILE A 110 -1.10 2.84 -2.96
CA ILE A 110 -2.33 3.60 -2.99
C ILE A 110 -2.05 5.04 -3.38
N ALA A 111 -2.72 5.44 -4.46
CA ALA A 111 -2.62 6.79 -4.94
C ALA A 111 -3.40 7.71 -4.02
N GLN A 112 -2.70 8.55 -3.30
CA GLN A 112 -3.34 9.64 -2.62
C GLN A 112 -3.72 10.69 -3.65
N GLU A 113 -4.64 11.56 -3.29
CA GLU A 113 -4.94 12.70 -4.13
C GLU A 113 -3.64 13.41 -4.50
N GLY A 114 -3.47 13.69 -5.76
CA GLY A 114 -2.21 14.26 -6.23
C GLY A 114 -1.13 13.21 -6.44
N ILE A 115 -1.50 12.02 -6.84
CA ILE A 115 -0.56 10.95 -7.10
C ILE A 115 0.56 11.36 -8.06
N ASP A 116 0.25 12.22 -8.99
CA ASP A 116 1.25 12.71 -9.94
C ASP A 116 2.33 13.46 -9.21
N GLU A 117 1.98 14.14 -8.13
CA GLU A 117 2.93 14.84 -7.30
C GLU A 117 3.83 13.89 -6.52
N ARG A 118 3.41 12.66 -6.31
CA ARG A 118 4.24 11.64 -5.67
C ARG A 118 5.55 11.46 -6.39
N ARG A 119 5.54 11.60 -7.70
CA ARG A 119 6.73 11.50 -8.55
C ARG A 119 7.46 12.82 -8.64
N GLU A 120 6.82 13.88 -8.18
CA GLU A 120 7.33 15.25 -8.25
C GLU A 120 7.62 15.73 -6.83
N TRP A 121 8.40 14.94 -6.08
CA TRP A 121 8.82 15.34 -4.76
C TRP A 121 9.49 16.71 -4.84
N ARG A 122 9.02 17.62 -4.01
CA ARG A 122 9.62 18.93 -3.90
C ARG A 122 10.65 18.91 -2.80
N PHE A 123 11.67 19.68 -3.01
CA PHE A 123 12.78 19.81 -2.06
C PHE A 123 12.77 21.22 -1.52
N GLN A 124 12.61 21.34 -0.22
CA GLN A 124 12.56 22.63 0.43
C GLN A 124 13.89 22.93 1.11
N CYS A 125 14.42 24.14 0.86
CA CYS A 125 15.61 24.59 1.55
C CYS A 125 15.29 24.90 3.00
N GLN A 126 16.07 24.32 3.92
CA GLN A 126 15.89 24.55 5.35
C GLN A 126 16.34 25.95 5.78
N GLY A 127 17.18 26.58 4.98
CA GLY A 127 17.69 27.91 5.28
C GLY A 127 16.78 29.04 4.82
N CYS A 128 16.44 29.07 3.52
CA CYS A 128 15.66 30.17 2.95
C CYS A 128 14.21 29.83 2.68
N GLY A 129 13.81 28.57 2.85
CA GLY A 129 12.43 28.14 2.64
C GLY A 129 11.99 27.98 1.18
N ARG A 130 12.89 28.14 0.23
CA ARG A 130 12.54 27.95 -1.18
C ARG A 130 12.27 26.51 -1.50
N THR A 131 11.38 26.27 -2.45
CA THR A 131 11.00 24.94 -2.90
C THR A 131 11.59 24.69 -4.29
N PHE A 132 12.14 23.49 -4.48
CA PHE A 132 12.70 23.07 -5.78
C PHE A 132 12.03 21.78 -6.21
N GLU A 133 11.87 21.58 -7.49
CA GLU A 133 11.31 20.36 -8.05
C GLU A 133 12.34 19.25 -8.18
N GLU A 134 13.61 19.60 -8.23
CA GLU A 134 14.71 18.68 -8.35
C GLU A 134 15.55 18.65 -7.07
N ASN A 135 16.18 17.51 -6.83
CA ASN A 135 17.09 17.38 -5.70
C ASN A 135 18.45 17.95 -6.08
N HIS A 136 18.76 19.11 -5.55
CA HIS A 136 20.04 19.76 -5.76
C HIS A 136 21.03 19.51 -4.62
N GLU A 137 20.69 18.62 -3.68
CA GLU A 137 21.44 18.36 -2.46
C GLU A 137 21.53 19.58 -1.56
N ARG A 138 21.82 20.72 -2.12
CA ARG A 138 21.91 22.01 -1.43
C ARG A 138 21.17 23.08 -2.20
N CYS A 139 20.67 24.05 -1.45
CA CYS A 139 20.04 25.21 -2.06
C CYS A 139 21.09 26.03 -2.82
N GLU A 140 20.79 26.33 -4.07
CA GLU A 140 21.69 27.14 -4.90
C GLU A 140 21.84 28.56 -4.42
N ILE A 141 20.92 29.04 -3.60
CA ILE A 141 20.88 30.41 -3.15
C ILE A 141 21.56 30.61 -1.82
N CYS A 142 21.27 29.77 -0.82
CA CYS A 142 21.84 29.93 0.52
C CYS A 142 22.81 28.81 0.91
N GLY A 143 22.93 27.76 0.12
CA GLY A 143 23.84 26.66 0.38
C GLY A 143 23.41 25.70 1.48
N SER A 144 22.22 25.87 2.03
CA SER A 144 21.69 24.95 3.05
C SER A 144 21.18 23.66 2.40
N ASP A 145 21.13 22.59 3.19
CA ASP A 145 20.62 21.32 2.71
C ASP A 145 19.15 21.40 2.36
N LEU A 146 18.76 20.67 1.33
CA LEU A 146 17.36 20.56 0.93
C LEU A 146 16.69 19.41 1.66
N GLU A 147 15.47 19.62 2.10
CA GLU A 147 14.64 18.60 2.71
C GLU A 147 13.61 18.13 1.68
N ARG A 148 13.49 16.80 1.52
CA ARG A 148 12.50 16.23 0.65
C ARG A 148 11.11 16.39 1.27
N LYS A 149 10.22 17.03 0.56
CA LYS A 149 8.90 17.34 1.06
C LYS A 149 7.83 16.87 0.09
N ARG A 150 6.79 16.25 0.63
CA ARG A 150 5.64 15.84 -0.18
C ARG A 150 4.88 17.11 -0.60
N PRO A 151 4.57 17.26 -1.89
CA PRO A 151 3.83 18.39 -2.39
C PRO A 151 2.44 18.51 -1.80
#